data_25f53ddf6d0ed4c492340e3a8cc90098
#
_entry.id   25f53ddf6d0ed4c492340e3a8cc90098
#
_cell.length_a   1.000
_cell.length_b   1.000
_cell.length_c   1.000
_cell.angle_alpha   90.00
_cell.angle_beta   90.00
_cell.angle_gamma   90.00
#
_symmetry.space_group_name_H-M   'P 1'
#
loop_
_entity.id
_entity.type
_entity.pdbx_description
1 polymer ?
#
loop_
_entity_poly.entity_id
_entity_poly.type
_entity_poly.pdbx_seq_one_letter_code
_entity_poly.pdbx_strand_id
1 'polypeptide(L)'
;FPTRRSSDLLTAGSMIVTWLGEQITDKGYGNGVSMIIFAGIVASIPDMVKGIYVDYFVNVPSSRLTSSLIFVAILIIAVLLIVYFTTYVEQAKYKIPIQYTKVAQGAPSSSYLPLKINPAGVIPVIFASSITAAPAAILQFVSASGLNWEWVKTAQELVSTSTPTGVALYALLIILFTFFYTFVQ
;
A
#
# COMPACT_ATOMS: atom_id res chain seq x y z
N PHE A 1 30.60 6.97 -17.42
CA PHE A 1 29.11 6.97 -17.52
C PHE A 1 28.48 5.79 -16.81
N PRO A 2 28.72 5.57 -15.48
CA PRO A 2 28.13 4.47 -14.73
C PRO A 2 26.62 4.64 -14.48
N THR A 3 26.11 5.86 -14.45
CA THR A 3 24.70 6.19 -14.18
C THR A 3 23.74 5.73 -15.29
N ARG A 4 24.16 5.76 -16.54
CA ARG A 4 23.35 5.29 -17.66
C ARG A 4 23.14 3.77 -17.62
N ARG A 5 24.19 3.04 -17.28
CA ARG A 5 24.14 1.57 -17.16
C ARG A 5 23.22 1.10 -16.03
N SER A 6 23.22 1.80 -14.91
CA SER A 6 22.35 1.45 -13.79
C SER A 6 20.88 1.73 -14.09
N SER A 7 20.55 2.82 -14.79
CA SER A 7 19.18 3.11 -15.20
C SER A 7 18.66 2.10 -16.23
N ASP A 8 19.51 1.69 -17.18
CA ASP A 8 19.16 0.69 -18.19
C ASP A 8 18.91 -0.69 -17.54
N LEU A 9 19.72 -1.08 -16.55
CA LEU A 9 19.53 -2.30 -15.79
C LEU A 9 18.26 -2.28 -14.94
N LEU A 10 17.93 -1.16 -14.30
CA LEU A 10 16.69 -0.99 -13.56
C LEU A 10 15.45 -1.07 -14.46
N THR A 11 15.53 -0.45 -15.64
CA THR A 11 14.46 -0.52 -16.64
C THR A 11 14.28 -1.94 -17.16
N ALA A 12 15.36 -2.64 -17.47
CA ALA A 12 15.32 -4.04 -17.89
C ALA A 12 14.73 -4.93 -16.79
N GLY A 13 15.12 -4.72 -15.53
CA GLY A 13 14.58 -5.41 -14.38
C GLY A 13 13.07 -5.21 -14.21
N SER A 14 12.60 -3.97 -14.34
CA SER A 14 11.16 -3.65 -14.27
C SER A 14 10.36 -4.31 -15.41
N MET A 15 10.92 -4.34 -16.62
CA MET A 15 10.32 -5.02 -17.76
C MET A 15 10.16 -6.52 -17.53
N ILE A 16 11.18 -7.17 -16.98
CA ILE A 16 11.12 -8.61 -16.63
C ILE A 16 10.06 -8.85 -15.57
N VAL A 17 9.98 -8.03 -14.53
CA VAL A 17 8.98 -8.15 -13.47
C VAL A 17 7.56 -7.96 -14.03
N THR A 18 7.36 -7.00 -14.92
CA THR A 18 6.07 -6.77 -15.60
C THR A 18 5.68 -7.97 -16.44
N TRP A 19 6.60 -8.51 -17.22
CA TRP A 19 6.38 -9.72 -18.02
C TRP A 19 6.03 -10.93 -17.14
N LEU A 20 6.71 -11.12 -16.01
CA LEU A 20 6.35 -12.17 -15.04
C LEU A 20 4.94 -11.96 -14.48
N GLY A 21 4.55 -10.71 -14.20
CA GLY A 21 3.21 -10.37 -13.76
C GLY A 21 2.15 -10.76 -14.79
N GLU A 22 2.39 -10.50 -16.06
CA GLU A 22 1.51 -10.91 -17.16
C GLU A 22 1.42 -12.44 -17.28
N GLN A 23 2.55 -13.15 -17.19
CA GLN A 23 2.55 -14.62 -17.20
C GLN A 23 1.76 -15.23 -16.03
N ILE A 24 1.86 -14.65 -14.84
CA ILE A 24 1.09 -15.09 -13.68
C ILE A 24 -0.41 -14.82 -13.89
N THR A 25 -0.78 -13.71 -14.52
CA THR A 25 -2.17 -13.39 -14.83
C THR A 25 -2.75 -14.36 -15.84
N ASP A 26 -1.99 -14.72 -16.88
CA ASP A 26 -2.46 -15.58 -17.98
C ASP A 26 -2.55 -17.06 -17.59
N LYS A 27 -1.59 -17.53 -16.80
CA LYS A 27 -1.41 -18.97 -16.49
C LYS A 27 -1.60 -19.34 -15.03
N GLY A 28 -1.71 -18.35 -14.15
CA GLY A 28 -1.80 -18.53 -12.71
C GLY A 28 -3.15 -18.13 -12.13
N TYR A 29 -3.12 -17.73 -10.86
CA TYR A 29 -4.30 -17.31 -10.10
C TYR A 29 -4.39 -15.80 -9.95
N GLY A 30 -5.47 -15.19 -10.45
CA GLY A 30 -5.80 -13.80 -10.22
C GLY A 30 -4.89 -12.80 -10.94
N ASN A 31 -4.69 -11.63 -10.34
CA ASN A 31 -3.88 -10.56 -10.92
C ASN A 31 -2.40 -10.76 -10.55
N GLY A 32 -1.56 -11.02 -11.56
CA GLY A 32 -0.14 -11.29 -11.39
C GLY A 32 0.65 -10.12 -10.79
N VAL A 33 0.30 -8.89 -11.14
CA VAL A 33 0.94 -7.69 -10.58
C VAL A 33 0.68 -7.58 -9.08
N SER A 34 -0.55 -7.83 -8.66
CA SER A 34 -0.92 -7.87 -7.23
C SER A 34 -0.18 -8.96 -6.48
N MET A 35 0.02 -10.13 -7.10
CA MET A 35 0.79 -11.23 -6.51
C MET A 35 2.27 -10.87 -6.34
N ILE A 36 2.87 -10.15 -7.27
CA ILE A 36 4.25 -9.69 -7.17
C ILE A 36 4.40 -8.66 -6.05
N ILE A 37 3.48 -7.71 -5.92
CA ILE A 37 3.44 -6.73 -4.83
C ILE A 37 3.30 -7.45 -3.48
N PHE A 38 2.41 -8.42 -3.39
CA PHE A 38 2.24 -9.26 -2.21
C PHE A 38 3.53 -10.01 -1.84
N ALA A 39 4.18 -10.63 -2.81
CA ALA A 39 5.45 -11.32 -2.60
C ALA A 39 6.54 -10.38 -2.08
N GLY A 40 6.62 -9.15 -2.60
CA GLY A 40 7.52 -8.11 -2.13
C GLY A 40 7.28 -7.73 -0.66
N ILE A 41 6.02 -7.59 -0.28
CA ILE A 41 5.63 -7.29 1.11
C ILE A 41 5.99 -8.46 2.04
N VAL A 42 5.67 -9.69 1.64
CA VAL A 42 5.99 -10.90 2.42
C VAL A 42 7.50 -11.08 2.58
N ALA A 43 8.28 -10.77 1.55
CA ALA A 43 9.74 -10.86 1.60
C ALA A 43 10.38 -9.91 2.64
N SER A 44 9.72 -8.79 2.97
CA SER A 44 10.19 -7.83 3.97
C SER A 44 9.80 -8.20 5.42
N ILE A 45 8.87 -9.13 5.62
CA ILE A 45 8.40 -9.55 6.94
C ILE A 45 9.54 -10.08 7.84
N PRO A 46 10.47 -10.94 7.38
CA PRO A 46 11.55 -11.43 8.22
C PRO A 46 12.43 -10.32 8.79
N ASP A 47 12.74 -9.30 8.00
CA ASP A 47 13.57 -8.17 8.45
C ASP A 47 12.80 -7.27 9.42
N MET A 48 11.51 -7.08 9.21
CA MET A 48 10.63 -6.37 10.12
C MET A 48 10.53 -7.09 11.48
N VAL A 49 10.37 -8.41 11.48
CA VAL A 49 10.33 -9.22 12.71
C VAL A 49 11.65 -9.16 13.46
N LYS A 50 12.79 -9.23 12.75
CA LYS A 50 14.12 -9.04 13.36
C LYS A 50 14.27 -7.67 13.97
N GLY A 51 13.83 -6.61 13.29
CA GLY A 51 13.84 -5.24 13.81
C GLY A 51 13.06 -5.14 15.12
N ILE A 52 11.82 -5.61 15.14
CA ILE A 52 10.99 -5.63 16.35
C ILE A 52 11.66 -6.43 17.47
N TYR A 53 12.23 -7.58 17.15
CA TYR A 53 12.92 -8.40 18.14
C TYR A 53 14.12 -7.67 18.76
N VAL A 54 14.95 -7.05 17.95
CA VAL A 54 16.12 -6.30 18.43
C VAL A 54 15.70 -5.08 19.24
N ASP A 55 14.72 -4.31 18.78
CA ASP A 55 14.32 -3.06 19.41
C ASP A 55 13.59 -3.28 20.75
N TYR A 56 12.78 -4.32 20.85
CA TYR A 56 11.92 -4.55 22.01
C TYR A 56 12.40 -5.65 22.97
N PHE A 57 13.34 -6.50 22.57
CA PHE A 57 13.83 -7.59 23.41
C PHE A 57 15.34 -7.54 23.68
N VAL A 58 16.16 -7.12 22.70
CA VAL A 58 17.62 -7.14 22.85
C VAL A 58 18.10 -5.83 23.48
N ASN A 59 17.61 -4.70 23.03
CA ASN A 59 18.07 -3.36 23.45
C ASN A 59 17.33 -2.81 24.68
N VAL A 60 16.45 -3.60 25.31
CA VAL A 60 15.60 -3.15 26.41
C VAL A 60 16.12 -3.70 27.75
N PRO A 61 16.29 -2.86 28.78
CA PRO A 61 16.66 -3.32 30.12
C PRO A 61 15.58 -4.24 30.71
N SER A 62 16.01 -5.23 31.48
CA SER A 62 15.15 -6.29 32.05
C SER A 62 13.91 -5.77 32.80
N SER A 63 13.98 -4.56 33.33
CA SER A 63 12.87 -3.89 34.04
C SER A 63 11.69 -3.50 33.10
N ARG A 64 11.94 -3.40 31.79
CA ARG A 64 10.92 -3.00 30.79
C ARG A 64 10.46 -4.13 29.87
N LEU A 65 10.98 -5.34 30.06
CA LEU A 65 10.62 -6.50 29.22
C LEU A 65 9.11 -6.79 29.23
N THR A 66 8.48 -6.65 30.39
CA THR A 66 7.02 -6.86 30.51
C THR A 66 6.22 -5.84 29.67
N SER A 67 6.62 -4.57 29.74
CA SER A 67 5.97 -3.52 28.90
C SER A 67 6.19 -3.76 27.41
N SER A 68 7.40 -4.17 27.02
CA SER A 68 7.72 -4.49 25.61
C SER A 68 6.89 -5.67 25.10
N LEU A 69 6.75 -6.70 25.91
CA LEU A 69 5.95 -7.87 25.56
C LEU A 69 4.47 -7.54 25.38
N ILE A 70 3.91 -6.72 26.27
CA ILE A 70 2.54 -6.21 26.17
C ILE A 70 2.38 -5.37 24.89
N PHE A 71 3.34 -4.48 24.62
CA PHE A 71 3.30 -3.65 23.43
C PHE A 71 3.33 -4.47 22.13
N VAL A 72 4.21 -5.45 22.04
CA VAL A 72 4.29 -6.35 20.88
C VAL A 72 3.01 -7.17 20.71
N ALA A 73 2.43 -7.65 21.82
CA ALA A 73 1.17 -8.38 21.77
C ALA A 73 0.01 -7.49 21.26
N ILE A 74 -0.08 -6.26 21.74
CA ILE A 74 -1.07 -5.27 21.26
C ILE A 74 -0.84 -4.96 19.77
N LEU A 75 0.39 -4.81 19.35
CA LEU A 75 0.74 -4.56 17.96
C LEU A 75 0.30 -5.71 17.05
N ILE A 76 0.56 -6.96 17.43
CA ILE A 76 0.12 -8.14 16.67
C ILE A 76 -1.40 -8.18 16.58
N ILE A 77 -2.11 -7.97 17.69
CA ILE A 77 -3.58 -7.93 17.71
C ILE A 77 -4.10 -6.82 16.81
N ALA A 78 -3.50 -5.62 16.87
CA ALA A 78 -3.90 -4.49 16.02
C ALA A 78 -3.72 -4.81 14.53
N VAL A 79 -2.59 -5.42 14.14
CA VAL A 79 -2.34 -5.84 12.75
C VAL A 79 -3.38 -6.86 12.31
N LEU A 80 -3.67 -7.87 13.12
CA LEU A 80 -4.69 -8.88 12.79
C LEU A 80 -6.09 -8.27 12.65
N LEU A 81 -6.45 -7.33 13.52
CA LEU A 81 -7.72 -6.61 13.42
C LEU A 81 -7.80 -5.77 12.14
N ILE A 82 -6.74 -5.07 11.78
CA ILE A 82 -6.68 -4.28 10.55
C ILE A 82 -6.83 -5.18 9.34
N VAL A 83 -6.10 -6.29 9.27
CA VAL A 83 -6.19 -7.27 8.18
C VAL A 83 -7.61 -7.84 8.09
N TYR A 84 -8.18 -8.25 9.22
CA TYR A 84 -9.55 -8.77 9.27
C TYR A 84 -10.57 -7.74 8.76
N PHE A 85 -10.51 -6.52 9.26
CA PHE A 85 -11.43 -5.45 8.88
C PHE A 85 -11.28 -5.08 7.39
N THR A 86 -10.04 -4.95 6.91
CA THR A 86 -9.75 -4.66 5.51
C THR A 86 -10.27 -5.75 4.59
N THR A 87 -10.05 -7.02 4.94
CA THR A 87 -10.55 -8.16 4.17
C THR A 87 -12.08 -8.20 4.17
N TYR A 88 -12.70 -7.91 5.30
CA TYR A 88 -14.16 -7.85 5.43
C TYR A 88 -14.76 -6.77 4.52
N VAL A 89 -14.19 -5.57 4.51
CA VAL A 89 -14.63 -4.46 3.65
C VAL A 89 -14.36 -4.77 2.17
N GLU A 90 -13.24 -5.38 1.83
CA GLU A 90 -12.89 -5.75 0.45
C GLU A 90 -13.82 -6.82 -0.13
N GLN A 91 -14.29 -7.74 0.70
CA GLN A 91 -15.25 -8.78 0.30
C GLN A 91 -16.69 -8.27 0.25
N ALA A 92 -16.98 -7.15 0.87
CA ALA A 92 -18.33 -6.59 0.94
C ALA A 92 -18.80 -6.13 -0.46
N LYS A 93 -19.94 -6.65 -0.87
CA LYS A 93 -20.57 -6.35 -2.16
C LYS A 93 -21.96 -5.79 -1.92
N TYR A 94 -22.26 -4.67 -2.56
CA TYR A 94 -23.61 -4.15 -2.59
C TYR A 94 -24.41 -4.84 -3.70
N LYS A 95 -25.49 -5.53 -3.35
CA LYS A 95 -26.35 -6.23 -4.29
C LYS A 95 -27.47 -5.31 -4.75
N ILE A 96 -27.45 -4.89 -6.01
CA ILE A 96 -28.55 -4.12 -6.60
C ILE A 96 -29.48 -5.10 -7.30
N PRO A 97 -30.78 -5.17 -6.93
CA PRO A 97 -31.75 -6.00 -7.65
C PRO A 97 -32.01 -5.41 -9.02
N ILE A 98 -31.78 -6.21 -10.08
CA ILE A 98 -32.09 -5.84 -11.45
C ILE A 98 -33.34 -6.57 -11.88
N GLN A 99 -34.34 -5.83 -12.33
CA GLN A 99 -35.54 -6.39 -12.96
C GLN A 99 -35.35 -6.37 -14.47
N TYR A 100 -35.24 -7.55 -15.06
CA TYR A 100 -35.29 -7.68 -16.52
C TYR A 100 -36.74 -7.64 -16.99
N THR A 101 -37.04 -6.73 -17.90
CA THR A 101 -38.39 -6.55 -18.50
C THR A 101 -38.81 -7.72 -19.44
N LYS A 102 -37.92 -8.64 -19.74
CA LYS A 102 -38.23 -9.85 -20.55
C LYS A 102 -37.95 -11.10 -19.73
N VAL A 103 -38.88 -11.46 -18.87
CA VAL A 103 -38.87 -12.78 -18.24
C VAL A 103 -39.94 -13.63 -18.92
N ALA A 104 -39.48 -14.68 -19.59
CA ALA A 104 -40.38 -15.76 -19.99
C ALA A 104 -40.98 -16.37 -18.72
N GLN A 105 -42.30 -16.53 -18.73
CA GLN A 105 -43.05 -17.06 -17.60
C GLN A 105 -42.42 -18.35 -17.06
N GLY A 106 -41.95 -18.30 -15.80
CA GLY A 106 -41.64 -19.52 -15.06
C GLY A 106 -40.29 -19.61 -14.34
N ALA A 107 -39.41 -18.63 -14.41
CA ALA A 107 -38.13 -18.70 -13.65
C ALA A 107 -38.03 -17.55 -12.62
N PRO A 108 -37.72 -17.82 -11.34
CA PRO A 108 -37.44 -16.80 -10.36
C PRO A 108 -36.05 -16.22 -10.65
N SER A 109 -35.96 -15.21 -11.49
CA SER A 109 -34.71 -14.55 -11.88
C SER A 109 -34.52 -13.29 -11.02
N SER A 110 -34.18 -13.46 -9.77
CA SER A 110 -33.56 -12.40 -8.97
C SER A 110 -32.09 -12.30 -9.38
N SER A 111 -31.82 -11.61 -10.48
CA SER A 111 -30.46 -11.29 -10.89
C SER A 111 -30.01 -10.07 -10.09
N TYR A 112 -28.89 -10.22 -9.36
CA TYR A 112 -28.28 -9.15 -8.58
C TYR A 112 -26.99 -8.71 -9.29
N LEU A 113 -26.79 -7.39 -9.44
CA LEU A 113 -25.52 -6.85 -9.86
C LEU A 113 -24.65 -6.64 -8.60
N PRO A 114 -23.58 -7.42 -8.42
CA PRO A 114 -22.68 -7.22 -7.27
C PRO A 114 -21.74 -6.04 -7.56
N LEU A 115 -21.91 -4.94 -6.85
CA LEU A 115 -20.98 -3.82 -6.89
C LEU A 115 -20.05 -3.89 -5.66
N LYS A 116 -18.74 -3.76 -5.89
CA LYS A 116 -17.78 -3.64 -4.81
C LYS A 116 -17.96 -2.29 -4.09
N ILE A 117 -17.91 -2.30 -2.77
CA ILE A 117 -17.98 -1.08 -1.96
C ILE A 117 -16.74 -0.22 -2.18
N ASN A 118 -15.58 -0.86 -2.31
CA ASN A 118 -14.32 -0.17 -2.61
C ASN A 118 -13.74 -0.68 -3.94
N PRO A 119 -14.13 -0.10 -5.09
CA PRO A 119 -13.58 -0.49 -6.38
C PRO A 119 -12.11 -0.07 -6.57
N ALA A 120 -11.66 0.96 -5.85
CA ALA A 120 -10.32 1.52 -5.99
C ALA A 120 -9.21 0.59 -5.46
N GLY A 121 -9.48 -0.20 -4.40
CA GLY A 121 -8.51 -1.13 -3.83
C GLY A 121 -7.27 -0.43 -3.26
N VAL A 122 -6.09 -0.98 -3.56
CA VAL A 122 -4.79 -0.48 -3.08
C VAL A 122 -4.13 0.55 -4.00
N ILE A 123 -4.63 0.73 -5.23
CA ILE A 123 -4.02 1.59 -6.25
C ILE A 123 -3.87 3.05 -5.81
N PRO A 124 -4.86 3.70 -5.16
CA PRO A 124 -4.70 5.07 -4.65
C PRO A 124 -3.56 5.23 -3.66
N VAL A 125 -3.31 4.22 -2.82
CA VAL A 125 -2.20 4.22 -1.85
C VAL A 125 -0.86 4.17 -2.58
N ILE A 126 -0.75 3.37 -3.64
CA ILE A 126 0.46 3.28 -4.47
C ILE A 126 0.74 4.63 -5.14
N PHE A 127 -0.26 5.28 -5.72
CA PHE A 127 -0.10 6.60 -6.33
C PHE A 127 0.28 7.66 -5.30
N ALA A 128 -0.37 7.70 -4.15
CA ALA A 128 -0.06 8.64 -3.08
C ALA A 128 1.38 8.46 -2.58
N SER A 129 1.82 7.23 -2.36
CA SER A 129 3.20 6.94 -1.95
C SER A 129 4.22 7.35 -3.01
N SER A 130 3.94 7.12 -4.27
CA SER A 130 4.82 7.49 -5.38
C SER A 130 4.97 9.00 -5.51
N ILE A 131 3.86 9.75 -5.41
CA ILE A 131 3.87 11.22 -5.46
C ILE A 131 4.58 11.81 -4.23
N THR A 132 4.45 11.19 -3.07
CA THR A 132 5.16 11.65 -1.86
C THR A 132 6.65 11.30 -1.92
N ALA A 133 7.01 10.14 -2.47
CA ALA A 133 8.40 9.69 -2.57
C ALA A 133 9.25 10.55 -3.51
N ALA A 134 8.70 11.06 -4.62
CA ALA A 134 9.44 11.86 -5.58
C ALA A 134 9.95 13.20 -4.98
N PRO A 135 9.13 14.04 -4.35
CA PRO A 135 9.61 15.23 -3.66
C PRO A 135 10.57 14.92 -2.51
N ALA A 136 10.33 13.84 -1.75
CA ALA A 136 11.20 13.41 -0.66
C ALA A 136 12.60 13.09 -1.16
N ALA A 137 12.71 12.37 -2.28
CA ALA A 137 13.99 12.05 -2.90
C ALA A 137 14.72 13.32 -3.37
N ILE A 138 14.02 14.26 -4.01
CA ILE A 138 14.59 15.54 -4.46
C ILE A 138 15.10 16.36 -3.27
N LEU A 139 14.32 16.46 -2.20
CA LEU A 139 14.68 17.20 -1.00
C LEU A 139 15.88 16.57 -0.28
N GLN A 140 16.00 15.24 -0.27
CA GLN A 140 17.19 14.54 0.24
C GLN A 140 18.42 14.86 -0.59
N PHE A 141 18.31 14.93 -1.90
CA PHE A 141 19.41 15.31 -2.78
C PHE A 141 19.88 16.76 -2.53
N VAL A 142 18.92 17.68 -2.37
CA VAL A 142 19.24 19.10 -2.09
C VAL A 142 19.88 19.25 -0.73
N SER A 143 19.43 18.55 0.30
CA SER A 143 20.07 18.61 1.63
C SER A 143 21.46 17.95 1.63
N ALA A 144 21.68 16.90 0.85
CA ALA A 144 22.99 16.27 0.68
C ALA A 144 24.00 17.15 -0.06
N SER A 145 23.55 18.06 -0.91
CA SER A 145 24.42 19.02 -1.62
C SER A 145 24.87 20.23 -0.77
N GLY A 146 24.50 20.28 0.53
CA GLY A 146 24.93 21.31 1.47
C GLY A 146 24.12 22.61 1.45
N LEU A 147 23.07 22.68 0.65
CA LEU A 147 22.13 23.80 0.61
C LEU A 147 21.13 23.68 1.77
N ASN A 148 21.53 24.11 2.96
CA ASN A 148 20.69 24.13 4.16
C ASN A 148 19.76 25.35 4.17
N TRP A 149 18.79 25.40 3.30
CA TRP A 149 17.74 26.42 3.33
C TRP A 149 16.64 25.98 4.30
N GLU A 150 16.15 26.87 5.13
CA GLU A 150 15.10 26.57 6.11
C GLU A 150 13.82 26.02 5.46
N TRP A 151 13.46 26.52 4.28
CA TRP A 151 12.31 26.01 3.54
C TRP A 151 12.46 24.55 3.09
N VAL A 152 13.69 24.06 2.86
CA VAL A 152 13.96 22.64 2.52
C VAL A 152 13.63 21.74 3.71
N LYS A 153 13.96 22.15 4.92
CA LYS A 153 13.61 21.41 6.15
C LYS A 153 12.11 21.36 6.35
N THR A 154 11.43 22.50 6.20
CA THR A 154 9.97 22.58 6.32
C THR A 154 9.28 21.72 5.26
N ALA A 155 9.75 21.74 4.01
CA ALA A 155 9.23 20.90 2.94
C ALA A 155 9.49 19.41 3.20
N GLN A 156 10.64 19.06 3.78
CA GLN A 156 10.99 17.70 4.16
C GLN A 156 10.10 17.17 5.29
N GLU A 157 9.77 18.02 6.27
CA GLU A 157 8.81 17.69 7.32
C GLU A 157 7.40 17.48 6.80
N LEU A 158 6.95 18.29 5.84
CA LEU A 158 5.64 18.16 5.20
C LEU A 158 5.50 16.88 4.37
N VAL A 159 6.60 16.41 3.78
CA VAL A 159 6.58 15.21 2.93
C VAL A 159 6.87 13.94 3.75
N SER A 160 7.50 14.07 4.93
CA SER A 160 7.87 12.92 5.75
C SER A 160 6.65 12.37 6.49
N THR A 161 6.47 11.05 6.43
CA THR A 161 5.44 10.34 7.20
C THR A 161 5.75 10.23 8.69
N SER A 162 6.88 10.77 9.14
CA SER A 162 7.26 10.80 10.56
C SER A 162 6.64 11.96 11.33
N THR A 163 6.12 12.97 10.65
CA THR A 163 5.48 14.13 11.26
C THR A 163 3.95 14.04 11.15
N PRO A 164 3.19 14.57 12.15
CA PRO A 164 1.73 14.58 12.08
C PRO A 164 1.19 15.30 10.84
N THR A 165 1.87 16.36 10.41
CA THR A 165 1.51 17.12 9.20
C THR A 165 1.74 16.31 7.93
N GLY A 166 2.83 15.57 7.84
CA GLY A 166 3.13 14.68 6.72
C GLY A 166 2.13 13.52 6.63
N VAL A 167 1.78 12.93 7.77
CA VAL A 167 0.73 11.89 7.83
C VAL A 167 -0.62 12.44 7.37
N ALA A 168 -0.99 13.64 7.80
CA ALA A 168 -2.25 14.27 7.38
C ALA A 168 -2.27 14.56 5.87
N LEU A 169 -1.16 15.06 5.32
CA LEU A 169 -1.02 15.28 3.88
C LEU A 169 -1.11 13.97 3.09
N TYR A 170 -0.45 12.94 3.57
CA TYR A 170 -0.48 11.61 2.96
C TYR A 170 -1.90 11.00 2.96
N ALA A 171 -2.60 11.10 4.08
CA ALA A 171 -3.99 10.66 4.20
C ALA A 171 -4.92 11.43 3.26
N LEU A 172 -4.73 12.75 3.14
CA LEU A 172 -5.48 13.59 2.22
C LEU A 172 -5.25 13.20 0.76
N LEU A 173 -4.00 12.93 0.39
CA LEU A 173 -3.65 12.43 -0.94
C LEU A 173 -4.31 11.08 -1.23
N ILE A 174 -4.30 10.15 -0.28
CA ILE A 174 -4.98 8.86 -0.44
C ILE A 174 -6.48 9.06 -0.70
N ILE A 175 -7.15 9.91 0.08
CA ILE A 175 -8.57 10.19 -0.07
C ILE A 175 -8.84 10.80 -1.45
N LEU A 176 -8.06 11.78 -1.87
CA LEU A 176 -8.19 12.46 -3.15
C LEU A 176 -8.01 11.48 -4.31
N PHE A 177 -6.98 10.64 -4.27
CA PHE A 177 -6.74 9.63 -5.31
C PHE A 177 -7.79 8.54 -5.30
N THR A 178 -8.28 8.13 -4.14
CA THR A 178 -9.38 7.17 -4.03
C THR A 178 -10.64 7.72 -4.70
N PHE A 179 -10.96 8.98 -4.43
CA PHE A 179 -12.11 9.66 -5.03
C PHE A 179 -11.96 9.79 -6.55
N PHE A 180 -10.77 10.23 -7.00
CA PHE A 180 -10.47 10.37 -8.42
C PHE A 180 -10.52 9.02 -9.15
N TYR A 181 -9.92 8.00 -8.59
CA TYR A 181 -9.91 6.66 -9.18
C TYR A 181 -11.31 6.05 -9.26
N THR A 182 -12.11 6.21 -8.20
CA THR A 182 -13.50 5.74 -8.19
C THR A 182 -14.37 6.49 -9.20
N PHE A 183 -14.06 7.77 -9.44
CA PHE A 183 -14.78 8.57 -10.45
C PHE A 183 -14.47 8.14 -11.89
N VAL A 184 -13.23 7.73 -12.13
CA VAL A 184 -12.78 7.31 -13.49
C VAL A 184 -13.22 5.89 -13.82
N GLN A 185 -13.37 5.01 -12.84
CA GLN A 185 -13.75 3.60 -13.03
C GLN A 185 -15.26 3.39 -13.08
#